data_f9a8d740c338ba37696123231090db07
#
_entry.id   f9a8d740c338ba37696123231090db07
#
_cell.length_a   1.000
_cell.length_b   1.000
_cell.length_c   1.000
_cell.angle_alpha   90.00
_cell.angle_beta   90.00
_cell.angle_gamma   90.00
#
_symmetry.space_group_name_H-M   'P 1'
#
loop_
_entity.id
_entity.type
_entity.pdbx_description
1 polymer ?
#
loop_
_entity_poly.entity_id
_entity_poly.type
_entity_poly.pdbx_seq_one_letter_code
_entity_poly.pdbx_strand_id
1 'polypeptide(L)'
;MSDKLLIKEFLQWENEPDLLTEQDRESLNEGELIMAGVLQRADAENANGRVYPKKILEREVKNYEKLIREGRSVGELDHPDSSVIEMKNVSHLVTEVWWDNNAVKGKIKILNTPAGGIAKGLMEGGVKFGISSRGLGSVRNQGKHII
;
A
#
# COMPACT_ATOMS: atom_id res chain seq x y z
N MET A 1 0.31 -18.42 -23.88
CA MET A 1 -0.37 -17.41 -23.10
C MET A 1 -0.12 -17.69 -21.62
N SER A 2 0.45 -16.78 -20.92
CA SER A 2 0.71 -16.97 -19.51
C SER A 2 -0.54 -16.64 -18.71
N ASP A 3 -0.94 -17.53 -17.84
CA ASP A 3 -2.05 -17.26 -16.93
C ASP A 3 -1.57 -16.26 -15.86
N LYS A 4 -2.36 -15.23 -15.64
CA LYS A 4 -2.10 -14.28 -14.58
C LYS A 4 -2.67 -14.79 -13.27
N LEU A 5 -1.84 -14.78 -12.25
CA LEU A 5 -2.22 -15.17 -10.90
C LEU A 5 -2.54 -13.93 -10.07
N LEU A 6 -3.49 -14.07 -9.16
CA LEU A 6 -3.71 -13.04 -8.15
C LEU A 6 -2.59 -13.17 -7.12
N ILE A 7 -1.74 -12.17 -7.08
CA ILE A 7 -0.58 -12.14 -6.19
C ILE A 7 -0.86 -11.18 -5.06
N LYS A 8 -0.72 -11.66 -3.83
CA LYS A 8 -0.87 -10.84 -2.64
C LYS A 8 0.44 -10.81 -1.88
N GLU A 9 0.85 -9.63 -1.48
CA GLU A 9 2.01 -9.44 -0.64
C GLU A 9 1.60 -8.75 0.66
N PHE A 10 2.30 -9.06 1.72
CA PHE A 10 2.03 -8.50 3.03
C PHE A 10 3.31 -7.89 3.60
N LEU A 11 3.20 -6.69 4.11
CA LEU A 11 4.27 -6.00 4.81
C LEU A 11 3.72 -5.44 6.11
N GLN A 12 4.38 -5.73 7.23
CA GLN A 12 4.01 -5.13 8.50
C GLN A 12 4.22 -3.61 8.40
N TRP A 13 3.15 -2.86 8.71
CA TRP A 13 3.21 -1.42 8.60
C TRP A 13 3.93 -0.80 9.79
N GLU A 14 4.88 0.06 9.51
CA GLU A 14 5.57 0.88 10.51
C GLU A 14 5.39 2.34 10.13
N ASN A 15 4.70 3.10 10.99
CA ASN A 15 4.50 4.50 10.73
C ASN A 15 5.81 5.27 10.97
N GLU A 16 6.21 6.09 9.99
CA GLU A 16 7.40 6.92 10.07
C GLU A 16 7.00 8.40 10.06
N PRO A 17 6.67 8.98 11.22
CA PRO A 17 6.17 10.37 11.30
C PRO A 17 7.12 11.41 10.73
N ASP A 18 8.42 11.12 10.69
CA ASP A 18 9.42 12.04 10.16
C ASP A 18 9.27 12.30 8.66
N LEU A 19 8.51 11.43 7.95
CA LEU A 19 8.23 11.61 6.53
C LEU A 19 7.08 12.59 6.29
N LEU A 20 6.35 12.97 7.33
CA LEU A 20 5.24 13.90 7.21
C LEU A 20 5.75 15.34 7.12
N THR A 21 5.11 16.12 6.25
CA THR A 21 5.41 17.54 6.10
C THR A 21 4.71 18.34 7.20
N GLU A 22 5.05 19.63 7.29
CA GLU A 22 4.38 20.56 8.18
C GLU A 22 2.89 20.65 7.89
N GLN A 23 2.53 20.65 6.62
CA GLN A 23 1.13 20.66 6.18
C GLN A 23 0.41 19.39 6.60
N ASP A 24 1.06 18.22 6.50
CA ASP A 24 0.49 16.97 6.97
C ASP A 24 0.22 17.01 8.48
N ARG A 25 1.11 17.62 9.24
CA ARG A 25 0.95 17.77 10.69
C ARG A 25 -0.20 18.71 11.05
N GLU A 26 -0.40 19.76 10.27
CA GLU A 26 -1.55 20.64 10.42
C GLU A 26 -2.85 19.88 10.19
N SER A 27 -2.89 19.02 9.15
CA SER A 27 -4.04 18.17 8.86
C SER A 27 -4.33 17.20 10.02
N LEU A 28 -3.28 16.64 10.64
CA LEU A 28 -3.44 15.80 11.83
C LEU A 28 -4.08 16.58 12.99
N ASN A 29 -3.67 17.83 13.18
CA ASN A 29 -4.24 18.68 14.23
C ASN A 29 -5.72 19.02 13.97
N GLU A 30 -6.14 18.97 12.71
CA GLU A 30 -7.54 19.19 12.30
C GLU A 30 -8.38 17.91 12.35
N GLY A 31 -7.80 16.80 12.80
CA GLY A 31 -8.51 15.54 12.98
C GLY A 31 -8.36 14.55 11.83
N GLU A 32 -7.63 14.88 10.79
CA GLU A 32 -7.32 13.91 9.73
C GLU A 32 -6.21 12.96 10.18
N LEU A 33 -6.31 11.70 9.81
CA LEU A 33 -5.28 10.72 10.13
C LEU A 33 -4.45 10.42 8.89
N ILE A 34 -3.20 10.87 8.90
CA ILE A 34 -2.24 10.67 7.82
C ILE A 34 -1.04 9.92 8.37
N MET A 35 -0.62 8.88 7.65
CA MET A 35 0.53 8.07 8.01
C MET A 35 1.48 7.95 6.83
N ALA A 36 2.74 7.69 7.11
CA ALA A 36 3.75 7.45 6.08
C ALA A 36 4.62 6.28 6.46
N GLY A 37 5.13 5.57 5.48
CA GLY A 37 6.01 4.43 5.71
C GLY A 37 6.33 3.69 4.42
N VAL A 38 6.96 2.54 4.57
CA VAL A 38 7.34 1.68 3.45
C VAL A 38 6.12 0.88 2.99
N LEU A 39 5.82 0.98 1.70
CA LEU A 39 4.74 0.21 1.08
C LEU A 39 5.25 -1.09 0.48
N GLN A 40 6.44 -1.08 -0.11
CA GLN A 40 7.00 -2.25 -0.78
C GLN A 40 8.51 -2.09 -0.95
N ARG A 41 9.22 -3.21 -1.12
CA ARG A 41 10.67 -3.21 -1.37
C ARG A 41 11.00 -3.95 -2.65
N ALA A 42 11.91 -3.37 -3.43
CA ALA A 42 12.44 -4.00 -4.64
C ALA A 42 13.70 -4.81 -4.31
N ASP A 43 13.97 -5.82 -5.14
CA ASP A 43 15.19 -6.63 -5.09
C ASP A 43 15.46 -7.31 -3.73
N ALA A 44 14.43 -7.45 -2.91
CA ALA A 44 14.53 -8.12 -1.61
C ALA A 44 13.41 -9.16 -1.50
N GLU A 45 13.72 -10.27 -0.85
CA GLU A 45 12.74 -11.32 -0.62
C GLU A 45 11.72 -10.85 0.42
N ASN A 46 10.44 -10.92 0.07
CA ASN A 46 9.36 -10.51 0.97
C ASN A 46 8.90 -11.65 1.88
N ALA A 47 7.87 -11.42 2.68
CA ALA A 47 7.35 -12.39 3.64
C ALA A 47 6.85 -13.69 2.97
N ASN A 48 6.49 -13.63 1.69
CA ASN A 48 6.05 -14.80 0.92
C ASN A 48 7.17 -15.46 0.11
N GLY A 49 8.41 -15.02 0.31
CA GLY A 49 9.56 -15.55 -0.43
C GLY A 49 9.67 -15.08 -1.87
N ARG A 50 8.95 -14.02 -2.25
CA ARG A 50 9.02 -13.47 -3.60
C ARG A 50 9.92 -12.27 -3.68
N VAL A 51 10.51 -12.07 -4.85
CA VAL A 51 11.36 -10.92 -5.14
C VAL A 51 10.75 -10.14 -6.29
N TYR A 52 10.56 -8.83 -6.09
CA TYR A 52 10.15 -7.92 -7.14
C TYR A 52 11.39 -7.20 -7.66
N PRO A 53 11.84 -7.51 -8.89
CA PRO A 53 12.95 -6.76 -9.49
C PRO A 53 12.60 -5.28 -9.56
N LYS A 54 13.58 -4.42 -9.31
CA LYS A 54 13.35 -2.98 -9.26
C LYS A 54 12.68 -2.44 -10.53
N LYS A 55 13.11 -2.93 -11.68
CA LYS A 55 12.57 -2.51 -12.98
C LYS A 55 11.08 -2.81 -13.11
N ILE A 56 10.66 -3.98 -12.62
CA ILE A 56 9.25 -4.38 -12.62
C ILE A 56 8.46 -3.50 -11.64
N LEU A 57 8.99 -3.29 -10.45
CA LEU A 57 8.32 -2.49 -9.44
C LEU A 57 8.25 -1.02 -9.84
N GLU A 58 9.28 -0.48 -10.49
CA GLU A 58 9.25 0.87 -11.04
C GLU A 58 8.12 1.04 -12.05
N ARG A 59 7.91 0.05 -12.91
CA ARG A 59 6.80 0.04 -13.87
C ARG A 59 5.45 0.10 -13.14
N GLU A 60 5.28 -0.73 -12.13
CA GLU A 60 4.02 -0.79 -11.38
C GLU A 60 3.78 0.48 -10.56
N VAL A 61 4.81 1.02 -9.95
CA VAL A 61 4.71 2.28 -9.21
C VAL A 61 4.31 3.43 -10.14
N LYS A 62 4.89 3.47 -11.33
CA LYS A 62 4.56 4.48 -12.33
C LYS A 62 3.09 4.39 -12.75
N ASN A 63 2.59 3.17 -12.95
CA ASN A 63 1.18 2.97 -13.26
C ASN A 63 0.29 3.39 -12.08
N TYR A 64 0.73 3.11 -10.87
CA TYR A 64 -0.02 3.45 -9.67
C TYR A 64 -0.07 4.97 -9.43
N GLU A 65 0.99 5.69 -9.77
CA GLU A 65 1.00 7.15 -9.67
C GLU A 65 -0.12 7.80 -10.48
N LYS A 66 -0.50 7.19 -11.60
CA LYS A 66 -1.65 7.64 -12.39
C LYS A 66 -2.94 7.54 -11.57
N LEU A 67 -3.13 6.44 -10.85
CA LEU A 67 -4.30 6.28 -9.98
C LEU A 67 -4.32 7.31 -8.85
N ILE A 68 -3.15 7.64 -8.31
CA ILE A 68 -3.03 8.69 -7.28
C ILE A 68 -3.47 10.03 -7.84
N ARG A 69 -2.98 10.41 -9.02
CA ARG A 69 -3.35 11.67 -9.66
C ARG A 69 -4.85 11.75 -9.97
N GLU A 70 -5.47 10.63 -10.26
CA GLU A 70 -6.89 10.57 -10.57
C GLU A 70 -7.79 10.43 -9.35
N GLY A 71 -7.20 10.33 -8.14
CA GLY A 71 -7.95 10.14 -6.91
C GLY A 71 -8.56 8.75 -6.78
N ARG A 72 -7.97 7.74 -7.40
CA ARG A 72 -8.47 6.37 -7.44
C ARG A 72 -7.65 5.36 -6.63
N SER A 73 -6.64 5.85 -5.92
CA SER A 73 -5.70 5.00 -5.19
C SER A 73 -6.22 4.57 -3.82
N VAL A 74 -7.43 4.04 -3.80
CA VAL A 74 -8.09 3.63 -2.56
C VAL A 74 -7.68 2.23 -2.12
N GLY A 75 -7.75 1.96 -0.83
CA GLY A 75 -7.49 0.67 -0.24
C GLY A 75 -8.61 0.22 0.67
N GLU A 76 -8.73 -1.09 0.82
CA GLU A 76 -9.76 -1.72 1.62
C GLU A 76 -9.23 -2.11 3.00
N LEU A 77 -10.12 -2.17 4.00
CA LEU A 77 -9.75 -2.56 5.35
C LEU A 77 -9.31 -4.02 5.39
N ASP A 78 -10.07 -4.90 4.82
CA ASP A 78 -9.73 -6.30 4.69
C ASP A 78 -9.29 -6.59 3.26
N HIS A 79 -8.57 -7.68 3.06
CA HIS A 79 -8.01 -8.02 1.76
C HIS A 79 -8.74 -9.24 1.17
N PRO A 80 -9.89 -9.04 0.50
CA PRO A 80 -10.63 -10.14 -0.10
C PRO A 80 -9.85 -10.79 -1.26
N ASP A 81 -10.23 -12.00 -1.62
CA ASP A 81 -9.61 -12.76 -2.71
C ASP A 81 -10.06 -12.29 -4.10
N SER A 82 -10.16 -10.99 -4.28
CA SER A 82 -10.61 -10.38 -5.53
C SER A 82 -9.66 -9.25 -5.92
N SER A 83 -9.47 -9.05 -7.22
CA SER A 83 -8.75 -7.90 -7.76
C SER A 83 -9.66 -6.67 -7.90
N VAL A 84 -10.95 -6.84 -7.68
CA VAL A 84 -11.93 -5.76 -7.76
C VAL A 84 -12.14 -5.14 -6.38
N ILE A 85 -12.06 -3.81 -6.31
CA ILE A 85 -12.26 -3.08 -5.05
C ILE A 85 -13.75 -2.91 -4.79
N GLU A 86 -14.20 -3.29 -3.59
CA GLU A 86 -15.55 -3.01 -3.13
C GLU A 86 -15.56 -1.70 -2.35
N MET A 87 -16.27 -0.71 -2.85
CA MET A 87 -16.27 0.64 -2.30
C MET A 87 -16.73 0.69 -0.83
N LYS A 88 -17.62 -0.21 -0.43
CA LYS A 88 -18.08 -0.27 0.96
C LYS A 88 -16.97 -0.62 1.96
N ASN A 89 -15.89 -1.26 1.49
CA ASN A 89 -14.78 -1.69 2.33
C ASN A 89 -13.61 -0.70 2.29
N VAL A 90 -13.72 0.38 1.53
CA VAL A 90 -12.65 1.37 1.39
C VAL A 90 -12.42 2.08 2.72
N SER A 91 -11.19 2.03 3.21
CA SER A 91 -10.78 2.62 4.48
C SER A 91 -9.75 3.73 4.33
N HIS A 92 -8.99 3.73 3.26
CA HIS A 92 -7.89 4.67 3.10
C HIS A 92 -7.60 5.00 1.64
N LEU A 93 -6.82 6.07 1.47
CA LEU A 93 -6.37 6.55 0.17
C LEU A 93 -4.87 6.75 0.24
N VAL A 94 -4.15 6.20 -0.73
CA VAL A 94 -2.72 6.50 -0.89
C VAL A 94 -2.61 7.84 -1.61
N THR A 95 -1.98 8.81 -0.97
CA THR A 95 -1.91 10.18 -1.50
C THR A 95 -0.61 10.51 -2.19
N GLU A 96 0.46 9.77 -1.88
CA GLU A 96 1.78 10.03 -2.43
C GLU A 96 2.63 8.77 -2.37
N VAL A 97 3.47 8.54 -3.37
CA VAL A 97 4.49 7.48 -3.36
C VAL A 97 5.80 8.04 -3.91
N TRP A 98 6.91 7.55 -3.38
CA TRP A 98 8.24 7.90 -3.87
C TRP A 98 9.23 6.78 -3.58
N TRP A 99 10.38 6.84 -4.22
CA TRP A 99 11.45 5.89 -4.00
C TRP A 99 12.46 6.42 -2.98
N ASP A 100 12.88 5.53 -2.10
CA ASP A 100 14.02 5.73 -1.22
C ASP A 100 14.91 4.50 -1.36
N ASN A 101 15.95 4.60 -2.18
CA ASN A 101 16.79 3.47 -2.61
C ASN A 101 15.90 2.37 -3.23
N ASN A 102 15.84 1.19 -2.61
CA ASN A 102 15.02 0.09 -3.10
C ASN A 102 13.67 -0.01 -2.40
N ALA A 103 13.32 0.96 -1.59
CA ALA A 103 12.03 1.00 -0.92
C ALA A 103 11.07 1.97 -1.62
N VAL A 104 9.83 1.53 -1.81
CA VAL A 104 8.74 2.42 -2.19
C VAL A 104 8.09 2.88 -0.91
N LYS A 105 8.19 4.17 -0.64
CA LYS A 105 7.53 4.79 0.50
C LYS A 105 6.30 5.54 0.03
N GLY A 106 5.36 5.74 0.93
CA GLY A 106 4.15 6.44 0.60
C GLY A 106 3.44 7.03 1.80
N LYS A 107 2.46 7.87 1.51
CA LYS A 107 1.55 8.45 2.50
C LYS A 107 0.17 7.87 2.31
N ILE A 108 -0.49 7.62 3.43
CA ILE A 108 -1.83 7.05 3.48
C ILE A 108 -2.70 7.96 4.32
N LYS A 109 -3.86 8.33 3.79
CA LYS A 109 -4.88 9.07 4.52
C LYS A 109 -6.02 8.14 4.85
N ILE A 110 -6.37 8.03 6.13
CA ILE A 110 -7.53 7.26 6.56
C ILE A 110 -8.78 8.10 6.29
N LEU A 111 -9.73 7.51 5.60
CA LEU A 111 -10.94 8.20 5.17
C LEU A 111 -12.07 8.09 6.19
N ASN A 112 -13.01 9.04 6.14
CA ASN A 112 -14.21 9.02 6.99
C ASN A 112 -15.29 8.12 6.39
N THR A 113 -14.92 6.88 6.10
CA THR A 113 -15.85 5.83 5.68
C THR A 113 -16.11 4.92 6.87
N PRO A 114 -17.14 4.06 6.83
CA PRO A 114 -17.34 3.08 7.91
C PRO A 114 -16.09 2.22 8.16
N ALA A 115 -15.47 1.71 7.10
CA ALA A 115 -14.25 0.92 7.20
C ALA A 115 -13.07 1.76 7.72
N GLY A 116 -12.95 3.01 7.30
CA GLY A 116 -11.94 3.93 7.80
C GLY A 116 -12.10 4.22 9.27
N GLY A 117 -13.33 4.37 9.73
CA GLY A 117 -13.64 4.54 11.15
C GLY A 117 -13.22 3.34 11.99
N ILE A 118 -13.44 2.13 11.48
CA ILE A 118 -13.00 0.90 12.14
C ILE A 118 -11.46 0.87 12.21
N ALA A 119 -10.79 1.16 11.11
CA ALA A 119 -9.33 1.20 11.08
C ALA A 119 -8.77 2.22 12.08
N LYS A 120 -9.34 3.41 12.11
CA LYS A 120 -8.92 4.47 13.04
C LYS A 120 -9.08 4.03 14.49
N GLY A 121 -10.24 3.46 14.84
CA GLY A 121 -10.50 2.99 16.19
C GLY A 121 -9.54 1.90 16.64
N LEU A 122 -9.21 0.97 15.75
CA LEU A 122 -8.24 -0.08 16.03
C LEU A 122 -6.84 0.49 16.24
N MET A 123 -6.43 1.43 15.41
CA MET A 123 -5.12 2.09 15.55
C MET A 123 -5.01 2.87 16.85
N GLU A 124 -6.04 3.60 17.22
CA GLU A 124 -6.07 4.35 18.48
C GLU A 124 -6.03 3.41 19.69
N GLY A 125 -6.55 2.20 19.55
CA GLY A 125 -6.49 1.16 20.57
C GLY A 125 -5.17 0.41 20.65
N GLY A 126 -4.21 0.75 19.80
CA GLY A 126 -2.88 0.12 19.80
C GLY A 126 -2.77 -1.15 18.98
N VAL A 127 -3.75 -1.44 18.14
CA VAL A 127 -3.69 -2.61 17.24
C VAL A 127 -2.68 -2.34 16.13
N LYS A 128 -1.81 -3.31 15.88
CA LYS A 128 -0.81 -3.22 14.81
C LYS A 128 -1.39 -3.73 13.49
N PHE A 129 -1.05 -3.04 12.41
CA PHE A 129 -1.53 -3.35 11.08
C PHE A 129 -0.40 -3.77 10.15
N GLY A 130 -0.77 -4.48 9.09
CA GLY A 130 0.08 -4.69 7.94
C GLY A 130 -0.47 -3.97 6.71
N ILE A 131 0.41 -3.72 5.77
CA ILE A 131 0.07 -3.27 4.43
C ILE A 131 0.11 -4.49 3.54
N SER A 132 -0.91 -4.63 2.70
CA SER A 132 -1.00 -5.73 1.76
C SER A 132 -1.20 -5.15 0.37
N SER A 133 -0.45 -5.64 -0.60
CA SER A 133 -0.65 -5.30 -1.99
C SER A 133 -1.17 -6.52 -2.73
N ARG A 134 -1.95 -6.29 -3.78
CA ARG A 134 -2.43 -7.36 -4.65
C ARG A 134 -2.41 -6.90 -6.09
N GLY A 135 -2.17 -7.84 -6.98
CA GLY A 135 -2.11 -7.58 -8.39
C GLY A 135 -2.16 -8.87 -9.16
N LEU A 136 -2.30 -8.73 -10.48
CA LEU A 136 -2.24 -9.88 -11.38
C LEU A 136 -0.86 -9.92 -12.01
N GLY A 137 -0.22 -11.09 -12.00
CA GLY A 137 1.12 -11.23 -12.54
C GLY A 137 1.55 -12.67 -12.68
N SER A 138 2.80 -12.84 -13.06
CA SER A 138 3.43 -14.14 -13.24
C SER A 138 4.67 -14.23 -12.37
N VAL A 139 5.02 -15.45 -11.97
CA VAL A 139 6.21 -15.72 -11.17
C VAL A 139 7.14 -16.61 -11.99
N ARG A 140 8.45 -16.32 -11.99
CA ARG A 140 9.44 -17.13 -12.65
C ARG A 140 10.68 -17.33 -11.75
N ASN A 141 11.64 -18.11 -12.22
CA ASN A 141 12.89 -18.40 -11.50
C ASN A 141 12.65 -19.03 -10.12
N GLN A 142 12.24 -20.26 -10.11
CA GLN A 142 12.00 -21.05 -8.90
C GLN A 142 10.93 -20.40 -7.99
N GLY A 143 10.05 -19.60 -8.56
CA GLY A 143 8.95 -18.99 -7.83
C GLY A 143 9.32 -17.77 -7.01
N LYS A 144 10.54 -17.23 -7.17
CA LYS A 144 10.97 -16.07 -6.37
C LYS A 144 10.78 -14.72 -7.05
N HIS A 145 11.03 -14.66 -8.38
CA HIS A 145 11.03 -13.37 -9.10
C HIS A 145 9.68 -13.11 -9.75
N ILE A 146 9.21 -11.89 -9.61
CA ILE A 146 7.98 -11.43 -10.23
C ILE A 146 8.30 -10.74 -11.55
N ILE A 147 7.46 -10.97 -12.54
CA ILE A 147 7.62 -10.37 -13.88
C ILE A 147 6.37 -9.62 -14.34
#